data_197ea0d69c63bdaa60bf57fbcece8623
#
_entry.id   197ea0d69c63bdaa60bf57fbcece8623
#
_cell.length_a   1.000
_cell.length_b   1.000
_cell.length_c   1.000
_cell.angle_alpha   90.00
_cell.angle_beta   90.00
_cell.angle_gamma   90.00
#
_symmetry.space_group_name_H-M   'P 1'
#
loop_
_entity.id
_entity.type
_entity.pdbx_description
1 polymer ?
#
loop_
_entity_poly.entity_id
_entity_poly.type
_entity_poly.pdbx_seq_one_letter_code
_entity_poly.pdbx_strand_id
1 'polypeptide(L)'
;MIAIVTDSTVGYSTAEIASRGILSEVPVNYQIGQNFYEEYASDRNGNFLSLMAGQPLCKTAQPSLNNFIATFRSLVERGCDVICLVLSSALSGTYSSACFAAQQVGGNIRVVDSGTIGAGMHLLADEAVNMAKGGFGFEEIVKHLESLKRKIGIVFTVESLDRLVAGGRLNNAKANTSLNLRPVFDLKGKILFRLNARGHRERLDEMCARIPENARRLIVARCGERTDVSEFTQMLKNRFPAVNIHQRVLGPVLSIHTGPGAFGAAYITKE
;
A
#
# COMPACT_ATOMS: atom_id res chain seq x y z
N MET A 1 -6.34 -19.29 17.42
CA MET A 1 -7.05 -18.22 16.64
C MET A 1 -6.01 -17.54 15.75
N ILE A 2 -6.37 -17.25 14.47
CA ILE A 2 -5.43 -16.59 13.56
C ILE A 2 -5.63 -15.07 13.65
N ALA A 3 -4.54 -14.34 13.92
CA ALA A 3 -4.48 -12.88 13.90
C ALA A 3 -3.74 -12.41 12.65
N ILE A 4 -4.23 -11.33 12.04
CA ILE A 4 -3.60 -10.70 10.89
C ILE A 4 -2.93 -9.40 11.37
N VAL A 5 -1.66 -9.22 11.03
CA VAL A 5 -0.89 -7.99 11.29
C VAL A 5 -0.50 -7.38 9.97
N THR A 6 -0.60 -6.05 9.86
CA THR A 6 -0.12 -5.29 8.70
C THR A 6 0.75 -4.13 9.15
N ASP A 7 1.54 -3.55 8.26
CA ASP A 7 2.04 -2.20 8.49
C ASP A 7 1.00 -1.14 8.05
N SER A 8 1.15 0.10 8.53
CA SER A 8 0.16 1.17 8.34
C SER A 8 -0.06 1.60 6.89
N THR A 9 0.87 1.30 5.97
CA THR A 9 0.71 1.66 4.55
C THR A 9 -0.48 0.96 3.89
N VAL A 10 -1.06 -0.07 4.54
CA VAL A 10 -2.30 -0.74 4.09
C VAL A 10 -3.48 0.24 4.01
N GLY A 11 -3.50 1.26 4.85
CA GLY A 11 -4.46 2.36 4.82
C GLY A 11 -5.86 2.01 5.29
N TYR A 12 -6.01 1.14 6.29
CA TYR A 12 -7.28 0.92 6.97
C TYR A 12 -7.66 2.12 7.84
N SER A 13 -8.95 2.38 7.97
CA SER A 13 -9.48 3.31 8.97
C SER A 13 -9.59 2.64 10.35
N THR A 14 -9.69 3.45 11.41
CA THR A 14 -9.93 2.94 12.78
C THR A 14 -11.17 2.04 12.85
N ALA A 15 -12.24 2.44 12.18
CA ALA A 15 -13.48 1.65 12.14
C ALA A 15 -13.30 0.30 11.41
N GLU A 16 -12.52 0.28 10.33
CA GLU A 16 -12.22 -0.95 9.60
C GLU A 16 -11.36 -1.92 10.42
N ILE A 17 -10.36 -1.43 11.14
CA ILE A 17 -9.54 -2.24 12.04
C ILE A 17 -10.42 -2.84 13.15
N ALA A 18 -11.20 -2.01 13.82
CA ALA A 18 -12.08 -2.44 14.92
C ALA A 18 -13.11 -3.49 14.48
N SER A 19 -13.75 -3.30 13.31
CA SER A 19 -14.78 -4.22 12.80
C SER A 19 -14.24 -5.60 12.42
N ARG A 20 -12.94 -5.69 12.13
CA ARG A 20 -12.31 -6.97 11.80
C ARG A 20 -11.97 -7.82 13.03
N GLY A 21 -11.64 -7.21 14.16
CA GLY A 21 -11.40 -7.88 15.45
C GLY A 21 -10.12 -8.74 15.53
N ILE A 22 -9.65 -9.25 14.40
CA ILE A 22 -8.44 -10.08 14.29
C ILE A 22 -7.29 -9.34 13.61
N LEU A 23 -7.49 -8.07 13.24
CA LEU A 23 -6.53 -7.24 12.53
C LEU A 23 -5.82 -6.29 13.49
N SER A 24 -4.49 -6.23 13.39
CA SER A 24 -3.64 -5.25 14.07
C SER A 24 -2.75 -4.56 13.07
N GLU A 25 -2.40 -3.31 13.34
CA GLU A 25 -1.55 -2.48 12.49
C GLU A 25 -0.29 -2.05 13.24
N VAL A 26 0.87 -2.13 12.59
CA VAL A 26 2.15 -1.63 13.10
C VAL A 26 2.49 -0.33 12.38
N PRO A 27 2.68 0.79 13.09
CA PRO A 27 2.91 2.09 12.47
C PRO A 27 4.26 2.18 11.78
N VAL A 28 4.27 2.73 10.57
CA VAL A 28 5.48 3.12 9.83
C VAL A 28 5.88 4.53 10.26
N ASN A 29 7.17 4.77 10.46
CA ASN A 29 7.67 6.06 10.90
C ASN A 29 7.88 7.02 9.73
N TYR A 30 7.64 8.31 9.97
CA TYR A 30 7.97 9.36 9.02
C TYR A 30 8.43 10.65 9.71
N GLN A 31 9.11 11.49 8.94
CA GLN A 31 9.64 12.78 9.40
C GLN A 31 9.19 13.88 8.44
N ILE A 32 8.72 14.99 8.99
CA ILE A 32 8.42 16.22 8.25
C ILE A 32 9.17 17.36 8.95
N GLY A 33 10.14 17.98 8.24
CA GLY A 33 11.05 18.95 8.83
C GLY A 33 11.87 18.33 9.96
N GLN A 34 11.77 18.89 11.16
CA GLN A 34 12.45 18.41 12.37
C GLN A 34 11.64 17.43 13.20
N ASN A 35 10.34 17.22 12.86
CA ASN A 35 9.42 16.46 13.68
C ASN A 35 9.29 15.02 13.19
N PHE A 36 9.22 14.07 14.13
CA PHE A 36 9.03 12.64 13.88
C PHE A 36 7.60 12.26 14.21
N TYR A 37 7.04 11.39 13.40
CA TYR A 37 5.67 10.92 13.48
C TYR A 37 5.60 9.43 13.22
N GLU A 38 4.50 8.83 13.67
CA GLU A 38 4.07 7.48 13.29
C GLU A 38 2.83 7.58 12.42
N GLU A 39 2.77 6.79 11.33
CA GLU A 39 1.57 6.67 10.53
C GLU A 39 0.61 5.71 11.22
N TYR A 40 -0.60 6.16 11.43
CA TYR A 40 -1.69 5.38 12.00
C TYR A 40 -2.77 5.07 10.96
N ALA A 41 -3.89 4.50 11.41
CA ALA A 41 -5.08 4.31 10.62
C ALA A 41 -5.41 5.56 9.77
N SER A 42 -5.93 5.37 8.57
CA SER A 42 -6.04 6.42 7.54
C SER A 42 -6.81 7.68 7.99
N ASP A 43 -7.73 7.54 8.94
CA ASP A 43 -8.52 8.62 9.55
C ASP A 43 -7.83 9.30 10.76
N ARG A 44 -6.60 8.94 11.11
CA ARG A 44 -5.87 9.47 12.29
C ARG A 44 -4.60 10.26 11.95
N ASN A 45 -4.25 10.41 10.70
CA ASN A 45 -2.99 11.04 10.28
C ASN A 45 -3.04 12.59 10.22
N GLY A 46 -4.17 13.20 10.59
CA GLY A 46 -4.31 14.65 10.63
C GLY A 46 -4.05 15.33 9.28
N ASN A 47 -3.65 16.60 9.32
CA ASN A 47 -3.39 17.40 8.12
C ASN A 47 -1.93 17.32 7.65
N PHE A 48 -1.40 16.11 7.49
CA PHE A 48 0.00 15.89 7.11
C PHE A 48 0.38 16.55 5.77
N LEU A 49 -0.55 16.66 4.82
CA LEU A 49 -0.26 17.31 3.54
C LEU A 49 0.06 18.80 3.70
N SER A 50 -0.65 19.50 4.60
CA SER A 50 -0.31 20.89 4.92
C SER A 50 1.02 20.99 5.65
N LEU A 51 1.34 20.03 6.52
CA LEU A 51 2.64 19.98 7.18
C LEU A 51 3.78 19.72 6.18
N MET A 52 3.52 18.92 5.13
CA MET A 52 4.49 18.66 4.05
C MET A 52 4.67 19.86 3.11
N ALA A 53 3.67 20.75 3.03
CA ALA A 53 3.73 21.91 2.15
C ALA A 53 4.86 22.86 2.60
N GLY A 54 5.76 23.19 1.68
CA GLY A 54 6.89 24.06 1.98
C GLY A 54 8.02 23.45 2.81
N GLN A 55 7.94 22.16 3.17
CA GLN A 55 9.00 21.46 3.89
C GLN A 55 9.91 20.71 2.91
N PRO A 56 11.20 21.09 2.79
CA PRO A 56 12.15 20.45 1.89
C PRO A 56 12.53 19.04 2.36
N LEU A 57 12.43 18.77 3.65
CA LEU A 57 12.81 17.51 4.26
C LEU A 57 11.57 16.73 4.70
N CYS A 58 11.23 15.70 3.91
CA CYS A 58 10.27 14.69 4.30
C CYS A 58 10.89 13.32 4.02
N LYS A 59 10.93 12.45 5.02
CA LYS A 59 11.52 11.12 4.95
C LYS A 59 10.63 10.09 5.61
N THR A 60 10.84 8.83 5.28
CA THR A 60 10.21 7.69 5.95
C THR A 60 11.26 6.76 6.50
N ALA A 61 10.93 6.08 7.57
CA ALA A 61 11.73 5.00 8.14
C ALA A 61 10.81 3.78 8.36
N GLN A 62 11.39 2.60 8.34
CA GLN A 62 10.64 1.38 8.68
C GLN A 62 10.03 1.46 10.08
N PRO A 63 8.99 0.68 10.41
CA PRO A 63 8.48 0.56 11.77
C PRO A 63 9.58 0.24 12.76
N SER A 64 9.45 0.71 14.00
CA SER A 64 10.40 0.34 15.03
C SER A 64 10.32 -1.18 15.28
N LEU A 65 11.47 -1.80 15.52
CA LEU A 65 11.53 -3.23 15.88
C LEU A 65 10.68 -3.53 17.12
N ASN A 66 10.69 -2.61 18.09
CA ASN A 66 9.93 -2.75 19.33
C ASN A 66 8.42 -2.77 19.09
N ASN A 67 7.90 -2.03 18.10
CA ASN A 67 6.48 -2.04 17.77
C ASN A 67 6.06 -3.41 17.22
N PHE A 68 6.87 -4.04 16.36
CA PHE A 68 6.61 -5.42 15.92
C PHE A 68 6.68 -6.41 17.08
N ILE A 69 7.73 -6.34 17.92
CA ILE A 69 7.91 -7.25 19.07
C ILE A 69 6.73 -7.14 20.03
N ALA A 70 6.31 -5.91 20.38
CA ALA A 70 5.18 -5.70 21.30
C ALA A 70 3.88 -6.26 20.72
N THR A 71 3.62 -6.01 19.42
CA THR A 71 2.42 -6.50 18.73
C THR A 71 2.41 -8.03 18.68
N PHE A 72 3.50 -8.65 18.25
CA PHE A 72 3.58 -10.10 18.12
C PHE A 72 3.49 -10.78 19.48
N ARG A 73 4.22 -10.28 20.49
CA ARG A 73 4.18 -10.83 21.86
C ARG A 73 2.77 -10.80 22.42
N SER A 74 2.09 -9.67 22.34
CA SER A 74 0.71 -9.55 22.82
C SER A 74 -0.25 -10.55 22.16
N LEU A 75 -0.07 -10.82 20.86
CA LEU A 75 -0.91 -11.79 20.13
C LEU A 75 -0.55 -13.24 20.48
N VAL A 76 0.74 -13.57 20.58
CA VAL A 76 1.20 -14.93 20.94
C VAL A 76 0.81 -15.27 22.37
N GLU A 77 0.93 -14.35 23.34
CA GLU A 77 0.49 -14.54 24.72
C GLU A 77 -1.02 -14.78 24.84
N ARG A 78 -1.79 -14.28 23.87
CA ARG A 78 -3.24 -14.57 23.75
C ARG A 78 -3.55 -15.88 23.02
N GLY A 79 -2.54 -16.68 22.69
CA GLY A 79 -2.69 -17.95 21.98
C GLY A 79 -3.04 -17.82 20.50
N CYS A 80 -2.65 -16.70 19.86
CA CYS A 80 -2.87 -16.51 18.43
C CYS A 80 -1.70 -17.03 17.58
N ASP A 81 -2.02 -17.67 16.45
CA ASP A 81 -1.13 -17.78 15.30
C ASP A 81 -1.16 -16.46 14.53
N VAL A 82 -0.01 -15.97 14.08
CA VAL A 82 0.10 -14.63 13.49
C VAL A 82 0.54 -14.69 12.04
N ILE A 83 -0.26 -14.11 11.14
CA ILE A 83 0.15 -13.84 9.75
C ILE A 83 0.40 -12.34 9.62
N CYS A 84 1.66 -11.96 9.41
CA CYS A 84 2.07 -10.56 9.26
C CYS A 84 2.32 -10.25 7.79
N LEU A 85 1.47 -9.40 7.20
CA LEU A 85 1.59 -8.89 5.82
C LEU A 85 2.22 -7.50 5.85
N VAL A 86 3.35 -7.33 5.19
CA VAL A 86 4.04 -6.04 5.13
C VAL A 86 4.32 -5.62 3.69
N LEU A 87 4.54 -4.31 3.50
CA LEU A 87 4.86 -3.76 2.18
C LEU A 87 6.10 -4.41 1.56
N SER A 88 6.19 -4.30 0.23
CA SER A 88 7.26 -4.93 -0.56
C SER A 88 8.65 -4.70 0.00
N SER A 89 9.40 -5.78 0.18
CA SER A 89 10.81 -5.78 0.59
C SER A 89 11.74 -5.03 -0.37
N ALA A 90 11.34 -4.89 -1.63
CA ALA A 90 12.08 -4.09 -2.61
C ALA A 90 11.92 -2.56 -2.41
N LEU A 91 10.96 -2.12 -1.58
CA LEU A 91 10.69 -0.71 -1.31
C LEU A 91 11.10 -0.28 0.10
N SER A 92 11.18 -1.22 1.05
CA SER A 92 11.45 -0.93 2.47
C SER A 92 12.07 -2.11 3.20
N GLY A 93 12.86 -1.83 4.24
CA GLY A 93 13.36 -2.83 5.18
C GLY A 93 12.32 -3.39 6.16
N THR A 94 11.04 -2.98 6.06
CA THR A 94 9.97 -3.40 6.96
C THR A 94 9.83 -4.92 7.07
N TYR A 95 9.95 -5.63 5.95
CA TYR A 95 9.92 -7.09 5.93
C TYR A 95 11.02 -7.71 6.79
N SER A 96 12.25 -7.24 6.65
CA SER A 96 13.39 -7.75 7.44
C SER A 96 13.22 -7.47 8.94
N SER A 97 12.71 -6.27 9.31
CA SER A 97 12.41 -5.92 10.69
C SER A 97 11.31 -6.81 11.29
N ALA A 98 10.26 -7.08 10.54
CA ALA A 98 9.18 -7.98 10.97
C ALA A 98 9.67 -9.41 11.15
N CYS A 99 10.49 -9.94 10.23
CA CYS A 99 11.10 -11.26 10.35
C CYS A 99 12.00 -11.38 11.59
N PHE A 100 12.82 -10.36 11.85
CA PHE A 100 13.68 -10.35 13.03
C PHE A 100 12.86 -10.32 14.33
N ALA A 101 11.80 -9.50 14.38
CA ALA A 101 10.87 -9.46 15.52
C ALA A 101 10.19 -10.82 15.74
N ALA A 102 9.75 -11.48 14.68
CA ALA A 102 9.11 -12.81 14.75
C ALA A 102 10.07 -13.85 15.34
N GLN A 103 11.35 -13.85 14.94
CA GLN A 103 12.36 -14.73 15.50
C GLN A 103 12.61 -14.48 17.00
N GLN A 104 12.62 -13.22 17.43
CA GLN A 104 12.81 -12.87 18.84
C GLN A 104 11.64 -13.24 19.73
N VAL A 105 10.40 -13.12 19.24
CA VAL A 105 9.19 -13.44 20.01
C VAL A 105 8.94 -14.93 20.05
N GLY A 106 9.24 -15.64 18.98
CA GLY A 106 8.87 -17.05 18.84
C GLY A 106 7.37 -17.23 18.63
N GLY A 107 6.90 -18.48 18.75
CA GLY A 107 5.50 -18.83 18.46
C GLY A 107 5.26 -19.07 16.97
N ASN A 108 4.00 -19.26 16.57
CA ASN A 108 3.65 -19.50 15.17
C ASN A 108 3.37 -18.16 14.45
N ILE A 109 4.45 -17.53 13.98
CA ILE A 109 4.40 -16.25 13.28
C ILE A 109 4.94 -16.42 11.87
N ARG A 110 4.14 -16.09 10.86
CA ARG A 110 4.58 -16.06 9.47
C ARG A 110 4.56 -14.63 8.93
N VAL A 111 5.73 -14.13 8.52
CA VAL A 111 5.83 -12.83 7.83
C VAL A 111 5.76 -13.08 6.33
N VAL A 112 4.88 -12.35 5.66
CA VAL A 112 4.65 -12.41 4.21
C VAL A 112 5.05 -11.08 3.58
N ASP A 113 6.03 -11.11 2.68
CA ASP A 113 6.32 -10.00 1.78
C ASP A 113 5.19 -9.89 0.76
N SER A 114 4.39 -8.83 0.85
CA SER A 114 3.26 -8.66 -0.07
C SER A 114 3.67 -8.44 -1.52
N GLY A 115 4.91 -8.02 -1.77
CA GLY A 115 5.37 -7.60 -3.11
C GLY A 115 4.61 -6.38 -3.65
N THR A 116 3.87 -5.67 -2.80
CA THR A 116 3.04 -4.52 -3.16
C THR A 116 3.03 -3.48 -2.04
N ILE A 117 2.16 -2.47 -2.10
CA ILE A 117 2.02 -1.42 -1.08
C ILE A 117 0.63 -0.79 -1.17
N GLY A 118 0.20 -0.12 -0.12
CA GLY A 118 -1.03 0.68 -0.14
C GLY A 118 -2.26 -0.13 -0.54
N ALA A 119 -2.98 0.35 -1.54
CA ALA A 119 -4.20 -0.31 -2.03
C ALA A 119 -3.99 -1.75 -2.50
N GLY A 120 -2.80 -2.10 -3.03
CA GLY A 120 -2.48 -3.47 -3.40
C GLY A 120 -2.33 -4.37 -2.17
N MET A 121 -1.67 -3.89 -1.11
CA MET A 121 -1.56 -4.60 0.15
C MET A 121 -2.92 -4.71 0.86
N HIS A 122 -3.77 -3.67 0.75
CA HIS A 122 -5.13 -3.70 1.27
C HIS A 122 -5.95 -4.85 0.67
N LEU A 123 -5.89 -5.05 -0.65
CA LEU A 123 -6.56 -6.16 -1.32
C LEU A 123 -6.10 -7.52 -0.78
N LEU A 124 -4.80 -7.68 -0.52
CA LEU A 124 -4.22 -8.92 0.00
C LEU A 124 -4.60 -9.14 1.47
N ALA A 125 -4.56 -8.08 2.28
CA ALA A 125 -4.92 -8.15 3.70
C ALA A 125 -6.41 -8.44 3.93
N ASP A 126 -7.29 -7.85 3.11
CA ASP A 126 -8.73 -8.19 3.14
C ASP A 126 -8.96 -9.68 2.86
N GLU A 127 -8.22 -10.26 1.91
CA GLU A 127 -8.34 -11.70 1.63
C GLU A 127 -7.89 -12.54 2.82
N ALA A 128 -6.75 -12.19 3.46
CA ALA A 128 -6.28 -12.86 4.66
C ALA A 128 -7.31 -12.82 5.80
N VAL A 129 -7.89 -11.65 6.05
CA VAL A 129 -8.93 -11.46 7.07
C VAL A 129 -10.18 -12.28 6.76
N ASN A 130 -10.65 -12.28 5.50
CA ASN A 130 -11.83 -13.02 5.10
C ASN A 130 -11.63 -14.54 5.25
N MET A 131 -10.48 -15.06 4.84
CA MET A 131 -10.14 -16.48 5.01
C MET A 131 -10.05 -16.86 6.48
N ALA A 132 -9.36 -16.05 7.32
CA ALA A 132 -9.24 -16.33 8.75
C ALA A 132 -10.62 -16.33 9.45
N LYS A 133 -11.51 -15.39 9.10
CA LYS A 133 -12.90 -15.37 9.58
C LYS A 133 -13.73 -16.54 9.03
N GLY A 134 -13.42 -16.99 7.82
CA GLY A 134 -14.05 -18.16 7.20
C GLY A 134 -13.59 -19.50 7.75
N GLY A 135 -12.68 -19.51 8.74
CA GLY A 135 -12.20 -20.74 9.40
C GLY A 135 -11.13 -21.52 8.63
N PHE A 136 -10.50 -20.92 7.62
CA PHE A 136 -9.38 -21.54 6.90
C PHE A 136 -8.15 -21.70 7.80
N GLY A 137 -7.37 -22.74 7.56
CA GLY A 137 -6.16 -23.04 8.32
C GLY A 137 -5.01 -22.07 8.06
N PHE A 138 -4.10 -21.95 9.02
CA PHE A 138 -2.95 -21.03 8.95
C PHE A 138 -2.10 -21.22 7.68
N GLU A 139 -1.64 -22.44 7.41
CA GLU A 139 -0.81 -22.74 6.23
C GLU A 139 -1.60 -22.59 4.92
N GLU A 140 -2.89 -22.84 4.94
CA GLU A 140 -3.75 -22.65 3.77
C GLU A 140 -3.87 -21.17 3.40
N ILE A 141 -4.06 -20.29 4.40
CA ILE A 141 -4.08 -18.85 4.20
C ILE A 141 -2.74 -18.37 3.65
N VAL A 142 -1.63 -18.77 4.27
CA VAL A 142 -0.29 -18.38 3.82
C VAL A 142 -0.04 -18.80 2.37
N LYS A 143 -0.34 -20.05 2.03
CA LYS A 143 -0.20 -20.57 0.65
C LYS A 143 -1.05 -19.79 -0.35
N HIS A 144 -2.29 -19.47 0.04
CA HIS A 144 -3.19 -18.66 -0.80
C HIS A 144 -2.61 -17.26 -1.03
N LEU A 145 -2.13 -16.57 0.01
CA LEU A 145 -1.54 -15.24 -0.10
C LEU A 145 -0.28 -15.22 -0.98
N GLU A 146 0.58 -16.24 -0.87
CA GLU A 146 1.77 -16.41 -1.71
C GLU A 146 1.42 -16.60 -3.21
N SER A 147 0.30 -17.23 -3.51
CA SER A 147 -0.23 -17.33 -4.86
C SER A 147 -0.86 -16.01 -5.32
N LEU A 148 -1.71 -15.41 -4.47
CA LEU A 148 -2.50 -14.24 -4.81
C LEU A 148 -1.66 -12.99 -5.05
N LYS A 149 -0.57 -12.78 -4.30
CA LYS A 149 0.31 -11.61 -4.49
C LYS A 149 0.87 -11.47 -5.91
N ARG A 150 1.00 -12.57 -6.65
CA ARG A 150 1.44 -12.56 -8.06
C ARG A 150 0.38 -12.04 -9.02
N LYS A 151 -0.90 -12.05 -8.60
CA LYS A 151 -2.07 -11.59 -9.36
C LYS A 151 -2.45 -10.15 -9.03
N ILE A 152 -1.74 -9.52 -8.09
CA ILE A 152 -1.92 -8.12 -7.72
C ILE A 152 -1.01 -7.23 -8.56
N GLY A 153 -1.58 -6.16 -9.09
CA GLY A 153 -0.82 -5.09 -9.72
C GLY A 153 -1.34 -3.73 -9.30
N ILE A 154 -0.48 -2.73 -9.44
CA ILE A 154 -0.83 -1.32 -9.27
C ILE A 154 -0.35 -0.59 -10.51
N VAL A 155 -1.22 0.25 -11.08
CA VAL A 155 -0.86 1.28 -12.06
C VAL A 155 -1.02 2.63 -11.38
N PHE A 156 -0.02 3.53 -11.52
CA PHE A 156 -0.08 4.83 -10.89
C PHE A 156 0.67 5.91 -11.67
N THR A 157 0.41 7.16 -11.33
CA THR A 157 1.06 8.34 -11.87
C THR A 157 1.41 9.32 -10.75
N VAL A 158 2.37 10.21 -11.00
CA VAL A 158 2.77 11.28 -10.08
C VAL A 158 2.88 12.60 -10.84
N GLU A 159 2.74 13.72 -10.15
CA GLU A 159 2.93 15.05 -10.74
C GLU A 159 4.40 15.46 -10.79
N SER A 160 5.24 14.97 -9.85
CA SER A 160 6.69 15.19 -9.83
C SER A 160 7.42 13.90 -9.50
N LEU A 161 8.61 13.73 -10.08
CA LEU A 161 9.52 12.61 -9.80
C LEU A 161 10.44 12.87 -8.61
N ASP A 162 10.56 14.12 -8.18
CA ASP A 162 11.57 14.56 -7.20
C ASP A 162 11.52 13.71 -5.91
N ARG A 163 10.31 13.44 -5.42
CA ARG A 163 10.11 12.67 -4.20
C ARG A 163 10.45 11.18 -4.35
N LEU A 164 10.10 10.57 -5.47
CA LEU A 164 10.45 9.17 -5.76
C LEU A 164 11.96 8.99 -5.91
N VAL A 165 12.62 9.94 -6.58
CA VAL A 165 14.08 9.95 -6.80
C VAL A 165 14.81 10.24 -5.48
N ALA A 166 14.44 11.29 -4.76
CA ALA A 166 15.02 11.65 -3.47
C ALA A 166 14.85 10.54 -2.42
N GLY A 167 13.74 9.81 -2.49
CA GLY A 167 13.50 8.64 -1.66
C GLY A 167 14.28 7.38 -2.07
N GLY A 168 14.97 7.38 -3.21
CA GLY A 168 15.68 6.21 -3.73
C GLY A 168 14.77 5.06 -4.24
N ARG A 169 13.48 5.32 -4.48
CA ARG A 169 12.51 4.33 -4.95
C ARG A 169 12.36 4.32 -6.46
N LEU A 170 12.99 5.28 -7.13
CA LEU A 170 13.04 5.35 -8.59
C LEU A 170 14.47 5.70 -9.05
N ASN A 171 15.08 4.81 -9.83
CA ASN A 171 16.39 4.99 -10.46
C ASN A 171 16.27 5.05 -11.99
N ASN A 172 15.23 5.72 -12.50
CA ASN A 172 14.94 5.68 -13.94
C ASN A 172 15.04 7.08 -14.59
N ALA A 173 16.10 7.30 -15.36
CA ALA A 173 16.33 8.52 -16.12
C ALA A 173 15.33 8.75 -17.29
N LYS A 174 14.51 7.74 -17.63
CA LYS A 174 13.54 7.84 -18.74
C LYS A 174 12.23 8.48 -18.33
N ALA A 175 11.89 8.44 -17.02
CA ALA A 175 10.69 9.08 -16.51
C ALA A 175 10.87 10.61 -16.54
N ASN A 176 9.82 11.34 -16.92
CA ASN A 176 9.85 12.79 -17.07
C ASN A 176 8.51 13.40 -16.62
N THR A 177 8.59 14.57 -15.99
CA THR A 177 7.44 15.39 -15.58
C THR A 177 7.51 16.81 -16.15
N SER A 178 8.21 17.01 -17.28
CA SER A 178 8.22 18.29 -17.98
C SER A 178 6.81 18.72 -18.42
N LEU A 179 6.68 19.96 -18.89
CA LEU A 179 5.40 20.51 -19.37
C LEU A 179 4.64 19.48 -20.22
N ASN A 180 3.42 19.15 -19.81
CA ASN A 180 2.50 18.21 -20.45
C ASN A 180 2.91 16.72 -20.44
N LEU A 181 4.04 16.33 -19.85
CA LEU A 181 4.39 14.93 -19.68
C LEU A 181 4.10 14.45 -18.26
N ARG A 182 3.47 13.29 -18.14
CA ARG A 182 3.23 12.63 -16.87
C ARG A 182 3.59 11.15 -16.95
N PRO A 183 4.47 10.68 -16.08
CA PRO A 183 4.90 9.29 -16.10
C PRO A 183 3.79 8.35 -15.62
N VAL A 184 3.71 7.22 -16.29
CA VAL A 184 2.87 6.08 -15.87
C VAL A 184 3.78 4.95 -15.42
N PHE A 185 3.47 4.39 -14.27
CA PHE A 185 4.22 3.32 -13.64
C PHE A 185 3.31 2.11 -13.36
N ASP A 186 3.90 0.93 -13.41
CA ASP A 186 3.37 -0.25 -12.72
C ASP A 186 4.17 -0.50 -11.44
N LEU A 187 3.54 -1.16 -10.47
CA LEU A 187 4.21 -1.72 -9.31
C LEU A 187 3.95 -3.21 -9.24
N LYS A 188 5.02 -3.98 -9.34
CA LYS A 188 5.08 -5.44 -9.13
C LYS A 188 6.37 -5.74 -8.37
N GLY A 189 6.28 -5.81 -7.04
CA GLY A 189 7.43 -5.84 -6.16
C GLY A 189 8.17 -4.51 -6.10
N LYS A 190 8.55 -3.95 -7.25
CA LYS A 190 9.24 -2.67 -7.42
C LYS A 190 8.50 -1.75 -8.40
N ILE A 191 8.87 -0.47 -8.39
CA ILE A 191 8.34 0.53 -9.33
C ILE A 191 8.98 0.30 -10.71
N LEU A 192 8.12 0.18 -11.72
CA LEU A 192 8.50 -0.04 -13.12
C LEU A 192 7.96 1.12 -13.96
N PHE A 193 8.85 1.95 -14.50
CA PHE A 193 8.48 2.97 -15.46
C PHE A 193 7.92 2.31 -16.75
N ARG A 194 6.86 2.90 -17.29
CA ARG A 194 6.24 2.41 -18.52
C ARG A 194 6.37 3.40 -19.66
N LEU A 195 5.82 4.58 -19.49
CA LEU A 195 5.83 5.63 -20.50
C LEU A 195 5.64 7.02 -19.87
N ASN A 196 5.86 8.04 -20.67
CA ASN A 196 5.47 9.41 -20.37
C ASN A 196 4.25 9.77 -21.23
N ALA A 197 3.09 9.87 -20.61
CA ALA A 197 1.84 10.27 -21.28
C ALA A 197 1.82 11.79 -21.52
N ARG A 198 1.26 12.24 -22.65
CA ARG A 198 1.08 13.65 -22.99
C ARG A 198 -0.30 14.12 -22.58
N GLY A 199 -0.34 15.01 -21.59
CA GLY A 199 -1.59 15.56 -21.09
C GLY A 199 -2.40 14.59 -20.23
N HIS A 200 -3.60 15.04 -19.86
CA HIS A 200 -4.44 14.35 -18.89
C HIS A 200 -5.10 13.11 -19.51
N ARG A 201 -5.66 13.24 -20.72
CA ARG A 201 -6.45 12.17 -21.35
C ARG A 201 -5.61 10.94 -21.67
N GLU A 202 -4.47 11.12 -22.36
CA GLU A 202 -3.57 9.99 -22.68
C GLU A 202 -3.09 9.28 -21.42
N ARG A 203 -2.82 10.05 -20.34
CA ARG A 203 -2.46 9.49 -19.03
C ARG A 203 -3.53 8.52 -18.52
N LEU A 204 -4.78 8.93 -18.53
CA LEU A 204 -5.88 8.09 -18.04
C LEU A 204 -6.13 6.88 -18.93
N ASP A 205 -6.10 7.06 -20.26
CA ASP A 205 -6.28 5.99 -21.23
C ASP A 205 -5.18 4.92 -21.05
N GLU A 206 -3.92 5.33 -20.93
CA GLU A 206 -2.79 4.44 -20.70
C GLU A 206 -2.85 3.71 -19.36
N MET A 207 -3.26 4.41 -18.30
CA MET A 207 -3.46 3.78 -17.00
C MET A 207 -4.59 2.76 -17.04
N CYS A 208 -5.71 3.07 -17.67
CA CYS A 208 -6.83 2.14 -17.84
C CYS A 208 -6.42 0.92 -18.66
N ALA A 209 -5.71 1.12 -19.78
CA ALA A 209 -5.29 0.04 -20.68
C ALA A 209 -4.37 -0.99 -20.00
N ARG A 210 -3.63 -0.58 -18.97
CA ARG A 210 -2.70 -1.44 -18.22
C ARG A 210 -3.38 -2.35 -17.21
N ILE A 211 -4.62 -2.10 -16.86
CA ILE A 211 -5.38 -2.98 -15.98
C ILE A 211 -5.92 -4.14 -16.80
N PRO A 212 -5.57 -5.40 -16.51
CA PRO A 212 -6.03 -6.55 -17.26
C PRO A 212 -7.55 -6.69 -17.27
N GLU A 213 -8.11 -7.17 -18.36
CA GLU A 213 -9.58 -7.33 -18.52
C GLU A 213 -10.19 -8.32 -17.51
N ASN A 214 -9.42 -9.30 -17.08
CA ASN A 214 -9.83 -10.24 -16.04
C ASN A 214 -9.67 -9.72 -14.60
N ALA A 215 -9.51 -8.41 -14.39
CA ALA A 215 -9.50 -7.82 -13.05
C ALA A 215 -10.86 -8.05 -12.37
N ARG A 216 -10.84 -8.49 -11.10
CA ARG A 216 -12.04 -8.83 -10.33
C ARG A 216 -12.29 -7.95 -9.11
N ARG A 217 -11.28 -7.23 -8.66
CA ARG A 217 -11.33 -6.26 -7.55
C ARG A 217 -10.45 -5.07 -7.91
N LEU A 218 -10.95 -3.88 -7.62
CA LEU A 218 -10.27 -2.62 -7.95
C LEU A 218 -10.36 -1.65 -6.76
N ILE A 219 -9.24 -1.00 -6.47
CA ILE A 219 -9.20 0.13 -5.53
C ILE A 219 -8.49 1.29 -6.22
N VAL A 220 -9.17 2.42 -6.36
CA VAL A 220 -8.57 3.68 -6.79
C VAL A 220 -8.02 4.39 -5.55
N ALA A 221 -6.74 4.72 -5.56
CA ALA A 221 -6.08 5.41 -4.46
C ALA A 221 -5.51 6.75 -4.92
N ARG A 222 -5.58 7.77 -4.05
CA ARG A 222 -5.13 9.14 -4.34
C ARG A 222 -4.37 9.75 -3.18
N CYS A 223 -3.40 10.61 -3.48
CA CYS A 223 -2.68 11.38 -2.48
C CYS A 223 -3.45 12.66 -2.16
N GLY A 224 -4.11 12.67 -0.98
CA GLY A 224 -4.93 13.76 -0.52
C GLY A 224 -6.34 13.80 -1.12
N GLU A 225 -7.25 14.43 -0.39
CA GLU A 225 -8.67 14.51 -0.77
C GLU A 225 -8.92 15.39 -1.99
N ARG A 226 -8.05 16.38 -2.22
CA ARG A 226 -8.18 17.32 -3.35
C ARG A 226 -7.74 16.76 -4.70
N THR A 227 -7.06 15.61 -4.73
CA THR A 227 -6.69 14.97 -6.00
C THR A 227 -7.94 14.39 -6.65
N ASP A 228 -8.34 14.97 -7.77
CA ASP A 228 -9.54 14.53 -8.50
C ASP A 228 -9.23 13.24 -9.27
N VAL A 229 -9.98 12.21 -8.96
CA VAL A 229 -9.91 10.89 -9.62
C VAL A 229 -11.26 10.48 -10.22
N SER A 230 -12.20 11.43 -10.34
CA SER A 230 -13.57 11.15 -10.78
C SER A 230 -13.62 10.61 -12.20
N GLU A 231 -12.92 11.25 -13.13
CA GLU A 231 -12.84 10.80 -14.53
C GLU A 231 -12.19 9.42 -14.63
N PHE A 232 -11.05 9.20 -13.97
CA PHE A 232 -10.37 7.90 -13.95
C PHE A 232 -11.27 6.80 -13.36
N THR A 233 -11.94 7.09 -12.25
CA THR A 233 -12.89 6.14 -11.63
C THR A 233 -14.05 5.83 -12.57
N GLN A 234 -14.59 6.83 -13.27
CA GLN A 234 -15.68 6.61 -14.23
C GLN A 234 -15.25 5.78 -15.44
N MET A 235 -14.05 6.02 -15.96
CA MET A 235 -13.47 5.19 -17.04
C MET A 235 -13.33 3.73 -16.60
N LEU A 236 -12.86 3.49 -15.37
CA LEU A 236 -12.75 2.14 -14.82
C LEU A 236 -14.12 1.49 -14.61
N LYS A 237 -15.14 2.22 -14.14
CA LYS A 237 -16.52 1.71 -14.02
C LYS A 237 -17.10 1.30 -15.38
N ASN A 238 -16.85 2.10 -16.41
CA ASN A 238 -17.30 1.80 -17.76
C ASN A 238 -16.62 0.54 -18.32
N ARG A 239 -15.32 0.37 -18.05
CA ARG A 239 -14.55 -0.78 -18.52
C ARG A 239 -14.82 -2.05 -17.71
N PHE A 240 -15.12 -1.92 -16.42
CA PHE A 240 -15.34 -3.03 -15.49
C PHE A 240 -16.70 -2.91 -14.78
N PRO A 241 -17.82 -2.96 -15.52
CA PRO A 241 -19.15 -2.65 -14.95
C PRO A 241 -19.60 -3.63 -13.86
N ALA A 242 -19.06 -4.85 -13.83
CA ALA A 242 -19.36 -5.86 -12.82
C ALA A 242 -18.42 -5.81 -11.60
N VAL A 243 -17.41 -4.92 -11.59
CA VAL A 243 -16.42 -4.82 -10.51
C VAL A 243 -16.76 -3.66 -9.60
N ASN A 244 -16.88 -3.93 -8.31
CA ASN A 244 -17.00 -2.86 -7.31
C ASN A 244 -15.65 -2.14 -7.16
N ILE A 245 -15.66 -0.81 -7.36
CA ILE A 245 -14.48 0.04 -7.30
C ILE A 245 -14.57 0.90 -6.05
N HIS A 246 -13.66 0.66 -5.11
CA HIS A 246 -13.54 1.45 -3.89
C HIS A 246 -12.53 2.60 -4.09
N GLN A 247 -12.70 3.68 -3.35
CA GLN A 247 -11.72 4.76 -3.31
C GLN A 247 -11.05 4.82 -1.95
N ARG A 248 -9.73 5.19 -1.94
CA ARG A 248 -8.95 5.39 -0.73
C ARG A 248 -8.03 6.60 -0.85
N VAL A 249 -7.77 7.23 0.29
CA VAL A 249 -6.75 8.28 0.42
C VAL A 249 -5.47 7.64 0.93
N LEU A 250 -4.35 7.98 0.30
CA LEU A 250 -3.03 7.52 0.72
C LEU A 250 -2.60 8.23 2.01
N GLY A 251 -2.00 7.49 2.92
CA GLY A 251 -1.42 8.03 4.15
C GLY A 251 -0.11 8.80 3.93
N PRO A 252 0.46 9.36 5.02
CA PRO A 252 1.69 10.16 4.99
C PRO A 252 2.87 9.46 4.33
N VAL A 253 3.10 8.19 4.66
CA VAL A 253 4.26 7.43 4.20
C VAL A 253 4.29 7.33 2.67
N LEU A 254 3.18 6.96 2.03
CA LEU A 254 3.12 6.92 0.58
C LEU A 254 3.18 8.33 -0.01
N SER A 255 2.48 9.28 0.59
CA SER A 255 2.40 10.67 0.10
C SER A 255 3.75 11.39 0.13
N ILE A 256 4.63 11.07 1.08
CA ILE A 256 6.00 11.59 1.14
C ILE A 256 6.78 11.19 -0.12
N HIS A 257 6.59 9.97 -0.62
CA HIS A 257 7.29 9.47 -1.80
C HIS A 257 6.62 9.84 -3.12
N THR A 258 5.29 9.85 -3.18
CA THR A 258 4.55 10.09 -4.42
C THR A 258 4.21 11.55 -4.66
N GLY A 259 4.11 12.33 -3.59
CA GLY A 259 3.72 13.75 -3.63
C GLY A 259 2.22 13.97 -3.82
N PRO A 260 1.77 15.22 -3.65
CA PRO A 260 0.41 15.62 -3.96
C PRO A 260 0.11 15.44 -5.45
N GLY A 261 -1.14 15.15 -5.79
CA GLY A 261 -1.56 14.88 -7.17
C GLY A 261 -1.29 13.46 -7.66
N ALA A 262 -0.59 12.63 -6.90
CA ALA A 262 -0.40 11.22 -7.21
C ALA A 262 -1.71 10.43 -7.04
N PHE A 263 -1.99 9.54 -7.98
CA PHE A 263 -3.09 8.60 -7.89
C PHE A 263 -2.83 7.34 -8.72
N GLY A 264 -3.63 6.32 -8.48
CA GLY A 264 -3.52 5.07 -9.20
C GLY A 264 -4.65 4.10 -8.90
N ALA A 265 -4.56 2.92 -9.48
CA ALA A 265 -5.47 1.82 -9.18
C ALA A 265 -4.70 0.54 -8.87
N ALA A 266 -5.09 -0.13 -7.80
CA ALA A 266 -4.70 -1.50 -7.50
C ALA A 266 -5.79 -2.46 -7.97
N TYR A 267 -5.37 -3.64 -8.42
CA TYR A 267 -6.28 -4.67 -8.91
C TYR A 267 -5.80 -6.08 -8.56
N ILE A 268 -6.75 -7.01 -8.49
CA ILE A 268 -6.49 -8.45 -8.49
C ILE A 268 -7.08 -9.05 -9.78
N THR A 269 -6.32 -9.90 -10.46
CA THR A 269 -6.83 -10.66 -11.62
C THR A 269 -7.48 -11.97 -11.19
N LYS A 270 -8.42 -12.46 -12.00
CA LYS A 270 -8.90 -13.85 -11.92
C LYS A 270 -7.76 -14.82 -12.28
N GLU A 271 -7.98 -16.09 -12.01
CA GLU A 271 -7.09 -17.17 -12.44
C GLU A 271 -6.99 -17.27 -13.95
#